data_15490fa285627ba9b4efc9a62db03b9f
#
_entry.id   15490fa285627ba9b4efc9a62db03b9f
#
_cell.length_a   1.000
_cell.length_b   1.000
_cell.length_c   1.000
_cell.angle_alpha   90.00
_cell.angle_beta   90.00
_cell.angle_gamma   90.00
#
_symmetry.space_group_name_H-M   'P 1'
#
loop_
_entity.id
_entity.type
_entity.pdbx_description
1 polymer ?
#
loop_
_entity_poly.entity_id
_entity_poly.type
_entity_poly.pdbx_seq_one_letter_code
_entity_poly.pdbx_strand_id
1 'polypeptide(L)'
;LRAHAAAIGATVGALVMWPLPVAVVGIAVVAALTRRTWLTLALAAASLSSFFGSLALVGLDPPAAGPIDAWVTLTSDPRPFGPVGMRVSARWEGHRVSVVAHGPLAGRLDDSLAGEQLRIEGRFRPIGSRDAWARWRHEVGTISVEAILVTHFGSPVARLANSVRRLLSGGVAALGRDDRAIFLGMVIGDD
;
A
#
# COMPACT_ATOMS: atom_id res chain seq x y z
N LEU A 1 -35.90 -0.19 3.21
CA LEU A 1 -35.82 -1.22 2.15
C LEU A 1 -34.86 -0.82 1.02
N ARG A 2 -34.99 0.39 0.41
CA ARG A 2 -34.14 0.82 -0.72
C ARG A 2 -32.66 0.96 -0.33
N ALA A 3 -32.37 1.55 0.83
CA ALA A 3 -31.00 1.71 1.32
C ALA A 3 -30.34 0.36 1.66
N HIS A 4 -31.08 -0.57 2.26
CA HIS A 4 -30.57 -1.92 2.53
C HIS A 4 -30.27 -2.72 1.27
N ALA A 5 -31.13 -2.61 0.24
CA ALA A 5 -30.90 -3.25 -1.04
C ALA A 5 -29.65 -2.72 -1.74
N ALA A 6 -29.41 -1.39 -1.69
CA ALA A 6 -28.18 -0.78 -2.22
C ALA A 6 -26.93 -1.23 -1.44
N ALA A 7 -27.02 -1.31 -0.11
CA ALA A 7 -25.90 -1.77 0.73
C ALA A 7 -25.54 -3.24 0.43
N ILE A 8 -26.55 -4.13 0.36
CA ILE A 8 -26.34 -5.53 -0.01
C ILE A 8 -25.74 -5.64 -1.42
N GLY A 9 -26.27 -4.88 -2.39
CA GLY A 9 -25.73 -4.83 -3.73
C GLY A 9 -24.26 -4.41 -3.77
N ALA A 10 -23.89 -3.36 -3.03
CA ALA A 10 -22.51 -2.89 -2.96
C ALA A 10 -21.56 -3.95 -2.35
N THR A 11 -22.01 -4.65 -1.29
CA THR A 11 -21.21 -5.71 -0.65
C THR A 11 -21.00 -6.89 -1.61
N VAL A 12 -22.04 -7.34 -2.30
CA VAL A 12 -21.94 -8.42 -3.28
C VAL A 12 -21.07 -8.00 -4.46
N GLY A 13 -21.21 -6.76 -4.95
CA GLY A 13 -20.41 -6.24 -6.05
C GLY A 13 -18.92 -6.14 -5.71
N ALA A 14 -18.57 -5.82 -4.46
CA ALA A 14 -17.18 -5.80 -4.00
C ALA A 14 -16.53 -7.20 -3.95
N LEU A 15 -17.35 -8.25 -3.75
CA LEU A 15 -16.87 -9.64 -3.71
C LEU A 15 -16.78 -10.27 -5.11
N VAL A 16 -17.60 -9.80 -6.06
CA VAL A 16 -17.69 -10.37 -7.41
C VAL A 16 -17.11 -9.36 -8.41
N MET A 17 -15.89 -9.60 -8.88
CA MET A 17 -15.20 -8.75 -9.86
C MET A 17 -15.77 -8.97 -11.27
N TRP A 18 -16.78 -8.22 -11.62
CA TRP A 18 -17.35 -8.27 -12.96
C TRP A 18 -16.71 -7.21 -13.87
N PRO A 19 -16.40 -7.56 -15.13
CA PRO A 19 -15.97 -6.57 -16.10
C PRO A 19 -17.09 -5.55 -16.35
N LEU A 20 -16.72 -4.27 -16.38
CA LEU A 20 -17.63 -3.12 -16.49
C LEU A 20 -18.73 -3.29 -17.55
N PRO A 21 -18.44 -3.76 -18.78
CA PRO A 21 -19.47 -3.89 -19.82
C PRO A 21 -20.57 -4.89 -19.46
N VAL A 22 -20.23 -5.99 -18.78
CA VAL A 22 -21.22 -7.01 -18.35
C VAL A 22 -22.12 -6.43 -17.26
N ALA A 23 -21.57 -5.65 -16.34
CA ALA A 23 -22.34 -5.02 -15.29
C ALA A 23 -23.32 -3.97 -15.83
N VAL A 24 -22.89 -3.13 -16.77
CA VAL A 24 -23.73 -2.10 -17.40
C VAL A 24 -24.88 -2.73 -18.19
N VAL A 25 -24.61 -3.78 -18.97
CA VAL A 25 -25.64 -4.53 -19.71
C VAL A 25 -26.64 -5.17 -18.75
N GLY A 26 -26.16 -5.80 -17.68
CA GLY A 26 -27.01 -6.38 -16.65
C GLY A 26 -27.95 -5.37 -16.00
N ILE A 27 -27.47 -4.18 -15.67
CA ILE A 27 -28.29 -3.08 -15.13
C ILE A 27 -29.36 -2.66 -16.12
N ALA A 28 -29.00 -2.45 -17.39
CA ALA A 28 -29.90 -2.01 -18.42
C ALA A 28 -31.03 -3.04 -18.66
N VAL A 29 -30.71 -4.33 -18.71
CA VAL A 29 -31.68 -5.42 -18.88
C VAL A 29 -32.65 -5.48 -17.69
N VAL A 30 -32.14 -5.42 -16.44
CA VAL A 30 -33.02 -5.47 -15.27
C VAL A 30 -33.84 -4.21 -15.13
N ALA A 31 -33.33 -3.04 -15.48
CA ALA A 31 -34.08 -1.78 -15.51
C ALA A 31 -35.26 -1.87 -16.52
N ALA A 32 -34.99 -2.42 -17.70
CA ALA A 32 -36.02 -2.59 -18.76
C ALA A 32 -37.10 -3.61 -18.36
N LEU A 33 -36.73 -4.72 -17.73
CA LEU A 33 -37.63 -5.82 -17.40
C LEU A 33 -38.51 -5.60 -16.17
N THR A 34 -37.98 -4.92 -15.12
CA THR A 34 -38.63 -4.96 -13.81
C THR A 34 -39.37 -3.70 -13.42
N ARG A 35 -39.08 -2.56 -14.04
CA ARG A 35 -39.56 -1.20 -13.62
C ARG A 35 -39.44 -0.94 -12.09
N ARG A 36 -38.69 -1.78 -11.38
CA ARG A 36 -38.50 -1.69 -9.92
C ARG A 36 -37.23 -0.90 -9.60
N THR A 37 -37.40 0.36 -9.27
CA THR A 37 -36.31 1.29 -8.98
C THR A 37 -35.29 0.80 -7.93
N TRP A 38 -35.71 -0.01 -6.95
CA TRP A 38 -34.81 -0.54 -5.93
C TRP A 38 -33.84 -1.63 -6.48
N LEU A 39 -34.28 -2.44 -7.47
CA LEU A 39 -33.41 -3.42 -8.12
C LEU A 39 -32.35 -2.74 -8.97
N THR A 40 -32.73 -1.70 -9.72
CA THR A 40 -31.76 -0.94 -10.52
C THR A 40 -30.74 -0.22 -9.65
N LEU A 41 -31.15 0.35 -8.49
CA LEU A 41 -30.23 0.95 -7.52
C LEU A 41 -29.28 -0.08 -6.92
N ALA A 42 -29.76 -1.26 -6.54
CA ALA A 42 -28.91 -2.33 -6.00
C ALA A 42 -27.87 -2.80 -7.02
N LEU A 43 -28.27 -3.00 -8.27
CA LEU A 43 -27.36 -3.38 -9.36
C LEU A 43 -26.37 -2.28 -9.72
N ALA A 44 -26.80 -1.02 -9.76
CA ALA A 44 -25.89 0.11 -9.96
C ALA A 44 -24.83 0.19 -8.85
N ALA A 45 -25.26 0.04 -7.60
CA ALA A 45 -24.34 0.01 -6.47
C ALA A 45 -23.35 -1.18 -6.55
N ALA A 46 -23.85 -2.38 -6.90
CA ALA A 46 -23.02 -3.56 -7.11
C ALA A 46 -21.98 -3.36 -8.22
N SER A 47 -22.40 -2.77 -9.33
CA SER A 47 -21.53 -2.54 -10.50
C SER A 47 -20.46 -1.50 -10.21
N LEU A 48 -20.82 -0.40 -9.55
CA LEU A 48 -19.86 0.61 -9.13
C LEU A 48 -18.86 0.04 -8.14
N SER A 49 -19.32 -0.71 -7.15
CA SER A 49 -18.44 -1.36 -6.15
C SER A 49 -17.49 -2.38 -6.81
N SER A 50 -17.99 -3.19 -7.75
CA SER A 50 -17.18 -4.13 -8.52
C SER A 50 -16.14 -3.41 -9.38
N PHE A 51 -16.52 -2.32 -10.03
CA PHE A 51 -15.62 -1.49 -10.83
C PHE A 51 -14.51 -0.87 -9.99
N PHE A 52 -14.85 -0.20 -8.88
CA PHE A 52 -13.84 0.36 -7.99
C PHE A 52 -12.97 -0.73 -7.33
N GLY A 53 -13.55 -1.89 -7.02
CA GLY A 53 -12.81 -3.06 -6.55
C GLY A 53 -11.80 -3.55 -7.60
N SER A 54 -12.20 -3.66 -8.86
CA SER A 54 -11.29 -4.05 -9.94
C SER A 54 -10.19 -3.02 -10.20
N LEU A 55 -10.52 -1.71 -10.14
CA LEU A 55 -9.51 -0.65 -10.23
C LEU A 55 -8.50 -0.70 -9.08
N ALA A 56 -8.95 -1.02 -7.87
CA ALA A 56 -8.06 -1.17 -6.72
C ALA A 56 -7.06 -2.33 -6.89
N LEU A 57 -7.40 -3.32 -7.72
CA LEU A 57 -6.53 -4.46 -8.03
C LEU A 57 -5.71 -4.28 -9.32
N VAL A 58 -5.99 -3.23 -10.10
CA VAL A 58 -5.14 -2.85 -11.23
C VAL A 58 -3.73 -2.54 -10.71
N GLY A 59 -2.71 -3.19 -11.29
CA GLY A 59 -1.34 -3.07 -10.84
C GLY A 59 -0.94 -4.05 -9.72
N LEU A 60 -1.82 -4.99 -9.33
CA LEU A 60 -1.45 -6.12 -8.46
C LEU A 60 -0.86 -7.31 -9.22
N ASP A 61 -0.77 -7.24 -10.55
CA ASP A 61 -0.04 -8.25 -11.33
C ASP A 61 1.46 -8.09 -11.03
N PRO A 62 2.07 -9.08 -10.36
CA PRO A 62 3.45 -8.96 -9.95
C PRO A 62 4.37 -9.03 -11.18
N PRO A 63 5.43 -8.23 -11.22
CA PRO A 63 6.53 -8.43 -12.16
C PRO A 63 7.15 -9.83 -12.02
N ALA A 64 7.92 -10.24 -13.03
CA ALA A 64 8.62 -11.52 -12.97
C ALA A 64 9.60 -11.54 -11.79
N ALA A 65 9.71 -12.70 -11.12
CA ALA A 65 10.70 -12.91 -10.08
C ALA A 65 12.11 -12.84 -10.65
N GLY A 66 13.03 -12.17 -9.96
CA GLY A 66 14.42 -12.10 -10.43
C GLY A 66 15.27 -11.06 -9.72
N PRO A 67 16.54 -10.94 -10.16
CA PRO A 67 17.41 -9.86 -9.71
C PRO A 67 16.90 -8.52 -10.24
N ILE A 68 17.06 -7.47 -9.45
CA ILE A 68 16.70 -6.10 -9.81
C ILE A 68 17.81 -5.13 -9.45
N ASP A 69 17.99 -4.11 -10.28
CA ASP A 69 18.67 -2.84 -9.97
C ASP A 69 17.67 -1.74 -10.28
N ALA A 70 17.10 -1.14 -9.27
CA ALA A 70 15.97 -0.24 -9.44
C ALA A 70 15.94 0.90 -8.41
N TRP A 71 15.30 1.99 -8.82
CA TRP A 71 14.87 3.05 -7.92
C TRP A 71 13.55 2.67 -7.26
N VAL A 72 13.51 2.76 -5.94
CA VAL A 72 12.29 2.59 -5.14
C VAL A 72 12.02 3.86 -4.34
N THR A 73 10.77 4.26 -4.23
CA THR A 73 10.34 5.37 -3.38
C THR A 73 9.71 4.81 -2.12
N LEU A 74 10.24 5.13 -0.95
CA LEU A 74 9.70 4.69 0.32
C LEU A 74 8.32 5.32 0.57
N THR A 75 7.34 4.52 0.95
CA THR A 75 5.96 4.97 1.22
C THR A 75 5.59 4.92 2.70
N SER A 76 6.43 4.32 3.52
CA SER A 76 6.34 4.29 4.98
C SER A 76 7.73 4.45 5.58
N ASP A 77 7.81 4.66 6.88
CA ASP A 77 9.07 4.57 7.59
C ASP A 77 9.47 3.10 7.79
N PRO A 78 10.78 2.78 7.87
CA PRO A 78 11.26 1.43 8.13
C PRO A 78 10.81 0.95 9.50
N ARG A 79 10.52 -0.35 9.59
CA ARG A 79 10.12 -1.01 10.84
C ARG A 79 10.94 -2.27 11.07
N PRO A 80 11.23 -2.62 12.32
CA PRO A 80 11.92 -3.87 12.64
C PRO A 80 11.22 -5.09 12.04
N PHE A 81 11.99 -5.99 11.47
CA PHE A 81 11.50 -7.23 10.87
C PHE A 81 12.40 -8.40 11.26
N GLY A 82 11.89 -9.25 12.13
CA GLY A 82 12.70 -10.31 12.73
C GLY A 82 13.82 -9.76 13.64
N PRO A 83 14.79 -10.59 14.01
CA PRO A 83 15.79 -10.22 15.03
C PRO A 83 16.83 -9.21 14.54
N VAL A 84 17.14 -9.15 13.24
CA VAL A 84 18.24 -8.33 12.68
C VAL A 84 17.87 -7.73 11.31
N GLY A 85 16.59 -7.58 11.03
CA GLY A 85 16.10 -7.05 9.75
C GLY A 85 15.28 -5.79 9.91
N MET A 86 15.17 -5.05 8.82
CA MET A 86 14.26 -3.92 8.65
C MET A 86 13.38 -4.14 7.44
N ARG A 87 12.14 -3.69 7.53
CA ARG A 87 11.14 -3.77 6.48
C ARG A 87 10.53 -2.41 6.25
N VAL A 88 10.31 -2.05 4.99
CA VAL A 88 9.65 -0.81 4.59
C VAL A 88 8.74 -1.07 3.39
N SER A 89 7.60 -0.39 3.35
CA SER A 89 6.78 -0.38 2.14
C SER A 89 7.35 0.66 1.16
N ALA A 90 7.44 0.30 -0.11
CA ALA A 90 7.97 1.16 -1.15
C ALA A 90 7.12 1.07 -2.43
N ARG A 91 7.33 2.02 -3.33
CA ARG A 91 6.80 2.00 -4.69
C ARG A 91 7.93 1.74 -5.68
N TRP A 92 7.75 0.74 -6.52
CA TRP A 92 8.65 0.35 -7.60
C TRP A 92 7.85 0.23 -8.90
N GLU A 93 8.17 1.03 -9.90
CA GLU A 93 7.48 1.03 -11.22
C GLU A 93 5.94 1.08 -11.12
N GLY A 94 5.42 1.86 -10.19
CA GLY A 94 3.98 1.96 -9.94
C GLY A 94 3.41 0.90 -8.99
N HIS A 95 4.11 -0.20 -8.77
CA HIS A 95 3.70 -1.27 -7.86
C HIS A 95 4.09 -0.95 -6.41
N ARG A 96 3.25 -1.35 -5.46
CA ARG A 96 3.62 -1.33 -4.05
C ARG A 96 4.33 -2.64 -3.69
N VAL A 97 5.52 -2.52 -3.13
CA VAL A 97 6.37 -3.65 -2.75
C VAL A 97 6.84 -3.51 -1.31
N SER A 98 7.15 -4.62 -0.69
CA SER A 98 7.84 -4.65 0.59
C SER A 98 9.35 -4.78 0.35
N VAL A 99 10.13 -3.85 0.86
CA VAL A 99 11.59 -3.89 0.81
C VAL A 99 12.11 -4.39 2.15
N VAL A 100 12.94 -5.42 2.14
CA VAL A 100 13.50 -6.05 3.34
C VAL A 100 15.02 -6.05 3.24
N ALA A 101 15.66 -5.53 4.29
CA ALA A 101 17.11 -5.53 4.44
C ALA A 101 17.51 -6.25 5.73
N HIS A 102 18.66 -6.91 5.73
CA HIS A 102 19.19 -7.63 6.87
C HIS A 102 20.62 -7.20 7.18
N GLY A 103 21.04 -7.43 8.43
CA GLY A 103 22.40 -7.14 8.88
C GLY A 103 22.78 -5.66 8.74
N PRO A 104 23.98 -5.33 8.21
CA PRO A 104 24.44 -3.95 8.08
C PRO A 104 23.54 -3.07 7.20
N LEU A 105 22.86 -3.67 6.21
CA LEU A 105 21.93 -2.96 5.34
C LEU A 105 20.65 -2.55 6.05
N ALA A 106 20.25 -3.27 7.10
CA ALA A 106 19.12 -2.90 7.93
C ALA A 106 19.34 -1.53 8.60
N GLY A 107 20.54 -1.26 9.14
CA GLY A 107 20.86 0.04 9.70
C GLY A 107 20.81 1.18 8.68
N ARG A 108 21.30 0.95 7.45
CA ARG A 108 21.21 1.94 6.37
C ARG A 108 19.76 2.19 5.92
N LEU A 109 18.92 1.16 5.98
CA LEU A 109 17.50 1.29 5.67
C LEU A 109 16.77 2.03 6.80
N ASP A 110 17.15 1.80 8.06
CA ASP A 110 16.59 2.45 9.26
C ASP A 110 16.78 3.96 9.25
N ASP A 111 17.91 4.43 8.72
CA ASP A 111 18.23 5.86 8.58
C ASP A 111 17.35 6.57 7.53
N SER A 112 16.61 5.82 6.72
CA SER A 112 15.79 6.36 5.63
C SER A 112 14.37 6.67 6.11
N LEU A 113 13.72 7.64 5.48
CA LEU A 113 12.37 8.07 5.83
C LEU A 113 11.39 7.94 4.65
N ALA A 114 10.10 7.90 4.95
CA ALA A 114 9.05 7.93 3.92
C ALA A 114 9.24 9.10 2.96
N GLY A 115 9.04 8.86 1.66
CA GLY A 115 9.23 9.83 0.59
C GLY A 115 10.66 9.92 0.04
N GLU A 116 11.64 9.27 0.67
CA GLU A 116 13.00 9.16 0.13
C GLU A 116 13.05 8.11 -0.99
N GLN A 117 14.02 8.26 -1.89
CA GLN A 117 14.25 7.35 -3.00
C GLN A 117 15.57 6.64 -2.79
N LEU A 118 15.55 5.33 -2.91
CA LEU A 118 16.71 4.47 -2.80
C LEU A 118 16.97 3.78 -4.15
N ARG A 119 18.21 3.78 -4.61
CA ARG A 119 18.64 2.86 -5.64
C ARG A 119 19.15 1.60 -4.97
N ILE A 120 18.49 0.49 -5.23
CA ILE A 120 18.78 -0.78 -4.59
C ILE A 120 19.09 -1.85 -5.62
N GLU A 121 20.04 -2.69 -5.30
CA GLU A 121 20.21 -4.00 -5.92
C GLU A 121 19.65 -5.07 -5.00
N GLY A 122 18.99 -6.06 -5.56
CA GLY A 122 18.40 -7.11 -4.78
C GLY A 122 17.61 -8.10 -5.63
N ARG A 123 16.78 -8.88 -4.96
CA ARG A 123 15.97 -9.90 -5.60
C ARG A 123 14.50 -9.68 -5.30
N PHE A 124 13.71 -9.51 -6.34
CA PHE A 124 12.26 -9.45 -6.24
C PHE A 124 11.65 -10.86 -6.21
N ARG A 125 10.71 -11.06 -5.30
CA ARG A 125 9.85 -12.24 -5.21
C ARG A 125 8.39 -11.80 -5.16
N PRO A 126 7.54 -12.28 -6.08
CA PRO A 126 6.10 -12.01 -6.01
C PRO A 126 5.49 -12.67 -4.77
N ILE A 127 4.33 -12.14 -4.35
CA ILE A 127 3.57 -12.67 -3.22
C ILE A 127 3.14 -14.11 -3.52
N GLY A 128 3.54 -15.03 -2.67
CA GLY A 128 3.08 -16.40 -2.67
C GLY A 128 1.71 -16.57 -1.99
N SER A 129 1.15 -17.77 -2.11
CA SER A 129 -0.13 -18.12 -1.45
C SER A 129 -0.07 -17.99 0.08
N ARG A 130 1.10 -18.18 0.68
CA ARG A 130 1.32 -18.05 2.14
C ARG A 130 1.28 -16.61 2.63
N ASP A 131 1.55 -15.65 1.73
CA ASP A 131 1.62 -14.21 2.04
C ASP A 131 0.39 -13.47 1.52
N ALA A 132 -0.74 -14.18 1.38
CA ALA A 132 -2.00 -13.61 0.85
C ALA A 132 -2.46 -12.36 1.61
N TRP A 133 -2.11 -12.21 2.90
CA TRP A 133 -2.37 -11.01 3.70
C TRP A 133 -1.73 -9.75 3.14
N ALA A 134 -0.60 -9.85 2.43
CA ALA A 134 0.07 -8.71 1.82
C ALA A 134 -0.74 -8.11 0.66
N ARG A 135 -1.60 -8.89 0.02
CA ARG A 135 -2.55 -8.40 -0.99
C ARG A 135 -3.54 -7.39 -0.42
N TRP A 136 -3.94 -7.56 0.84
CA TRP A 136 -4.81 -6.59 1.53
C TRP A 136 -4.12 -5.23 1.73
N ARG A 137 -2.79 -5.21 1.68
CA ARG A 137 -1.97 -3.99 1.72
C ARG A 137 -1.63 -3.48 0.31
N HIS A 138 -2.19 -4.11 -0.73
CA HIS A 138 -1.89 -3.84 -2.14
C HIS A 138 -0.40 -4.02 -2.48
N GLU A 139 0.33 -4.85 -1.73
CA GLU A 139 1.72 -5.21 -2.04
C GLU A 139 1.72 -6.35 -3.07
N VAL A 140 2.56 -6.26 -4.10
CA VAL A 140 2.68 -7.28 -5.15
C VAL A 140 3.82 -8.27 -4.90
N GLY A 141 4.76 -7.93 -4.04
CA GLY A 141 5.92 -8.77 -3.76
C GLY A 141 6.85 -8.17 -2.73
N THR A 142 7.94 -8.88 -2.50
CA THR A 142 9.01 -8.48 -1.60
C THR A 142 10.33 -8.38 -2.34
N ILE A 143 11.07 -7.31 -2.11
CA ILE A 143 12.45 -7.10 -2.55
C ILE A 143 13.38 -7.38 -1.38
N SER A 144 14.21 -8.42 -1.51
CA SER A 144 15.32 -8.66 -0.57
C SER A 144 16.52 -7.87 -1.04
N VAL A 145 16.96 -6.90 -0.24
CA VAL A 145 18.06 -5.97 -0.59
C VAL A 145 19.39 -6.66 -0.41
N GLU A 146 20.23 -6.61 -1.46
CA GLU A 146 21.62 -7.07 -1.48
C GLU A 146 22.59 -5.89 -1.40
N ALA A 147 22.22 -4.71 -1.97
CA ALA A 147 22.97 -3.47 -1.83
C ALA A 147 22.05 -2.24 -1.87
N ILE A 148 22.43 -1.18 -1.15
CA ILE A 148 21.86 0.16 -1.26
C ILE A 148 22.95 1.04 -1.88
N LEU A 149 22.76 1.46 -3.13
CA LEU A 149 23.77 2.18 -3.90
C LEU A 149 23.73 3.67 -3.62
N VAL A 150 22.54 4.26 -3.71
CA VAL A 150 22.33 5.71 -3.62
C VAL A 150 21.04 6.00 -2.87
N THR A 151 21.06 7.08 -2.08
CA THR A 151 19.88 7.62 -1.40
C THR A 151 19.63 9.04 -1.89
N HIS A 152 18.40 9.33 -2.31
CA HIS A 152 17.92 10.67 -2.63
C HIS A 152 16.82 11.10 -1.67
N PHE A 153 16.84 12.35 -1.25
CA PHE A 153 15.90 12.91 -0.27
C PHE A 153 14.45 13.08 -0.77
N GLY A 154 14.14 12.55 -1.95
CA GLY A 154 12.80 12.59 -2.51
C GLY A 154 12.32 13.98 -2.96
N SER A 155 11.00 14.16 -3.06
CA SER A 155 10.36 15.41 -3.48
C SER A 155 10.62 16.57 -2.49
N PRO A 156 10.48 17.84 -2.90
CA PRO A 156 10.59 18.98 -1.99
C PRO A 156 9.66 18.89 -0.78
N VAL A 157 8.44 18.38 -0.98
CA VAL A 157 7.45 18.19 0.08
C VAL A 157 7.91 17.11 1.07
N ALA A 158 8.42 15.98 0.56
CA ALA A 158 8.97 14.91 1.40
C ALA A 158 10.18 15.41 2.21
N ARG A 159 11.06 16.18 1.58
CA ARG A 159 12.21 16.79 2.27
C ARG A 159 11.79 17.70 3.41
N LEU A 160 10.79 18.57 3.19
CA LEU A 160 10.28 19.45 4.23
C LEU A 160 9.65 18.65 5.37
N ALA A 161 8.80 17.67 5.07
CA ALA A 161 8.18 16.82 6.06
C ALA A 161 9.22 16.05 6.89
N ASN A 162 10.24 15.49 6.24
CA ASN A 162 11.31 14.74 6.91
C ASN A 162 12.21 15.68 7.75
N SER A 163 12.43 16.93 7.32
CA SER A 163 13.15 17.92 8.13
C SER A 163 12.39 18.26 9.42
N VAL A 164 11.06 18.43 9.33
CA VAL A 164 10.21 18.64 10.51
C VAL A 164 10.25 17.43 11.44
N ARG A 165 10.15 16.23 10.90
CA ARG A 165 10.23 14.99 11.71
C ARG A 165 11.56 14.88 12.44
N ARG A 166 12.68 15.09 11.76
CA ARG A 166 14.01 15.05 12.39
C ARG A 166 14.16 16.10 13.49
N LEU A 167 13.62 17.31 13.26
CA LEU A 167 13.62 18.37 14.25
C LEU A 167 12.79 18.00 15.49
N LEU A 168 11.60 17.46 15.30
CA LEU A 168 10.75 16.99 16.39
C LEU A 168 11.40 15.84 17.15
N SER A 169 11.93 14.83 16.43
CA SER A 169 12.63 13.69 17.05
C SER A 169 13.85 14.12 17.84
N GLY A 170 14.60 15.13 17.37
CA GLY A 170 15.72 15.72 18.08
C GLY A 170 15.28 16.52 19.30
N GLY A 171 14.19 17.28 19.20
CA GLY A 171 13.66 18.07 20.31
C GLY A 171 13.16 17.22 21.49
N VAL A 172 12.66 16.01 21.22
CA VAL A 172 12.19 15.09 22.29
C VAL A 172 13.26 14.10 22.77
N ALA A 173 14.49 14.23 22.30
CA ALA A 173 15.58 13.33 22.72
C ALA A 173 15.90 13.42 24.22
N ALA A 174 15.58 14.56 24.87
CA ALA A 174 15.73 14.76 26.31
C ALA A 174 14.61 14.13 27.16
N LEU A 175 13.50 13.69 26.54
CA LEU A 175 12.41 13.03 27.24
C LEU A 175 12.75 11.59 27.60
N GLY A 176 12.13 11.07 28.66
CA GLY A 176 12.17 9.65 28.99
C GLY A 176 11.65 8.78 27.86
N ARG A 177 12.06 7.50 27.83
CA ARG A 177 11.69 6.58 26.73
C ARG A 177 10.19 6.53 26.48
N ASP A 178 9.39 6.41 27.52
CA ASP A 178 7.94 6.26 27.42
C ASP A 178 7.25 7.55 26.98
N ASP A 179 7.68 8.70 27.55
CA ASP A 179 7.14 10.01 27.17
C ASP A 179 7.47 10.34 25.71
N ARG A 180 8.69 9.99 25.27
CA ARG A 180 9.12 10.15 23.88
C ARG A 180 8.27 9.30 22.93
N ALA A 181 8.03 8.03 23.27
CA ALA A 181 7.21 7.14 22.46
C ALA A 181 5.77 7.66 22.32
N ILE A 182 5.16 8.09 23.43
CA ILE A 182 3.82 8.67 23.43
C ILE A 182 3.77 9.96 22.60
N PHE A 183 4.75 10.85 22.76
CA PHE A 183 4.78 12.10 22.00
C PHE A 183 4.93 11.86 20.51
N LEU A 184 5.87 11.00 20.10
CA LEU A 184 6.09 10.67 18.69
C LEU A 184 4.86 9.98 18.08
N GLY A 185 4.24 9.05 18.80
CA GLY A 185 3.00 8.40 18.36
C GLY A 185 1.85 9.39 18.15
N MET A 186 1.64 10.34 19.06
CA MET A 186 0.58 11.34 18.93
C MET A 186 0.85 12.40 17.86
N VAL A 187 2.09 12.86 17.70
CA VAL A 187 2.43 14.00 16.82
C VAL A 187 2.81 13.55 15.41
N ILE A 188 3.51 12.44 15.29
CA ILE A 188 4.04 11.95 14.00
C ILE A 188 3.19 10.79 13.49
N GLY A 189 2.39 10.14 14.35
CA GLY A 189 1.62 8.94 14.00
C GLY A 189 2.52 7.73 13.82
N ASP A 190 3.60 7.66 14.58
CA ASP A 190 4.57 6.56 14.55
C ASP A 190 4.12 5.48 15.55
N ASP A 191 3.63 4.35 15.01
CA ASP A 191 3.14 3.19 15.78
C ASP A 191 4.22 2.11 15.95
#